data_f031f856c24c42b1a74f7006a227ae52
#
_entry.id   f031f856c24c42b1a74f7006a227ae52
#
_cell.length_a   1.000
_cell.length_b   1.000
_cell.length_c   1.000
_cell.angle_alpha   90.00
_cell.angle_beta   90.00
_cell.angle_gamma   90.00
#
_symmetry.space_group_name_H-M   'P 1'
#
loop_
_entity.id
_entity.type
_entity.pdbx_description
1 polymer ?
#
loop_
_entity_poly.entity_id
_entity_poly.type
_entity_poly.pdbx_seq_one_letter_code
_entity_poly.pdbx_strand_id
1 'polypeptide(L)'
;MTAARDLFPLLREVQDYVWRRHLAANADRLLTPAAAADRRELAVGFADLVGYTSLSRGMGGRELGAMVEDFEGLAADVIARHRGRVVKTVGDGILYTAVSAIDAVEIGLGLPEAWHAEDRPPLRVGAAYGTVLTHLGDVYSPVVNLASRLTSLGRPGTLLVDRELARRLRGLPRYRVRPLRRVSVRGYDDLQPWLVQRRPPGEADLALESMLDEMADDVLEDDDLENDLEG
;
A
#
# COMPACT_ATOMS: atom_id res chain seq x y z
N MET A 1 -12.07 26.12 -35.22
CA MET A 1 -12.11 24.68 -35.60
C MET A 1 -10.78 24.13 -36.11
N THR A 2 -9.70 24.92 -36.20
CA THR A 2 -8.37 24.50 -36.73
C THR A 2 -7.53 23.77 -35.68
N ALA A 3 -7.51 24.18 -34.43
CA ALA A 3 -6.70 23.61 -33.36
C ALA A 3 -6.96 22.10 -33.08
N ALA A 4 -8.20 21.64 -33.25
CA ALA A 4 -8.54 20.23 -33.04
C ALA A 4 -7.94 19.32 -34.15
N ARG A 5 -7.85 19.82 -35.40
CA ARG A 5 -7.27 19.03 -36.51
C ARG A 5 -5.76 18.85 -36.36
N ASP A 6 -5.07 19.81 -35.79
CA ASP A 6 -3.62 19.74 -35.58
C ASP A 6 -3.24 18.90 -34.34
N LEU A 7 -4.18 18.79 -33.40
CA LEU A 7 -3.99 17.98 -32.18
C LEU A 7 -4.15 16.47 -32.41
N PHE A 8 -4.99 16.06 -33.36
CA PHE A 8 -5.25 14.65 -33.66
C PHE A 8 -4.01 13.82 -34.07
N PRO A 9 -3.10 14.31 -34.92
CA PRO A 9 -1.87 13.60 -35.24
C PRO A 9 -0.98 13.39 -34.01
N LEU A 10 -0.82 14.43 -33.17
CA LEU A 10 -0.01 14.39 -31.96
C LEU A 10 -0.59 13.39 -30.93
N LEU A 11 -1.90 13.38 -30.76
CA LEU A 11 -2.59 12.40 -29.89
C LEU A 11 -2.39 10.96 -30.40
N ARG A 12 -2.40 10.76 -31.72
CA ARG A 12 -2.13 9.46 -32.31
C ARG A 12 -0.69 8.99 -32.04
N GLU A 13 0.29 9.86 -32.20
CA GLU A 13 1.70 9.54 -31.92
C GLU A 13 1.92 9.22 -30.44
N VAL A 14 1.35 10.00 -29.54
CA VAL A 14 1.42 9.76 -28.09
C VAL A 14 0.72 8.43 -27.75
N GLN A 15 -0.45 8.18 -28.32
CA GLN A 15 -1.20 6.94 -28.09
C GLN A 15 -0.47 5.71 -28.62
N ASP A 16 0.16 5.82 -29.82
CA ASP A 16 0.96 4.76 -30.42
C ASP A 16 2.24 4.50 -29.61
N TYR A 17 2.90 5.56 -29.11
CA TYR A 17 4.04 5.46 -28.22
C TYR A 17 3.69 4.78 -26.89
N VAL A 18 2.60 5.20 -26.26
CA VAL A 18 2.09 4.61 -25.00
C VAL A 18 1.71 3.14 -25.22
N TRP A 19 1.04 2.81 -26.34
CA TRP A 19 0.70 1.44 -26.72
C TRP A 19 1.92 0.57 -26.92
N ARG A 20 2.90 1.03 -27.70
CA ARG A 20 4.15 0.29 -27.95
C ARG A 20 4.93 0.05 -26.67
N ARG A 21 5.03 1.07 -25.82
CA ARG A 21 5.68 0.94 -24.51
C ARG A 21 4.91 -0.04 -23.59
N HIS A 22 3.60 0.01 -23.59
CA HIS A 22 2.75 -0.91 -22.82
C HIS A 22 2.84 -2.34 -23.34
N LEU A 23 2.82 -2.51 -24.67
CA LEU A 23 3.02 -3.81 -25.31
C LEU A 23 4.44 -4.34 -25.06
N ALA A 24 5.47 -3.54 -25.20
CA ALA A 24 6.85 -3.97 -24.93
C ALA A 24 7.05 -4.34 -23.45
N ALA A 25 6.48 -3.58 -22.51
CA ALA A 25 6.55 -3.87 -21.08
C ALA A 25 5.74 -5.12 -20.67
N ASN A 26 4.77 -5.54 -21.48
CA ASN A 26 3.90 -6.68 -21.22
C ASN A 26 3.98 -7.78 -22.28
N ALA A 27 4.87 -7.67 -23.28
CA ALA A 27 4.99 -8.64 -24.38
C ALA A 27 5.26 -10.06 -23.86
N ASP A 28 6.18 -10.22 -22.91
CA ASP A 28 6.48 -11.51 -22.28
C ASP A 28 5.26 -12.08 -21.52
N ARG A 29 4.36 -11.22 -21.03
CA ARG A 29 3.14 -11.62 -20.33
C ARG A 29 1.99 -11.97 -21.28
N LEU A 30 1.94 -11.34 -22.45
CA LEU A 30 0.93 -11.60 -23.48
C LEU A 30 1.24 -12.88 -24.27
N LEU A 31 2.53 -13.23 -24.37
CA LEU A 31 3.02 -14.43 -25.07
C LEU A 31 3.10 -15.66 -24.15
N THR A 32 2.97 -15.47 -22.83
CA THR A 32 2.90 -16.59 -21.88
C THR A 32 1.48 -17.15 -21.85
N PRO A 33 1.28 -18.47 -22.07
CA PRO A 33 -0.04 -19.07 -22.01
C PRO A 33 -0.77 -18.73 -20.71
N ALA A 34 -2.08 -18.55 -20.76
CA ALA A 34 -2.94 -18.22 -19.60
C ALA A 34 -2.84 -19.20 -18.41
N ALA A 35 -2.13 -20.32 -18.58
CA ALA A 35 -1.82 -21.31 -17.55
C ALA A 35 -0.75 -20.85 -16.54
N ALA A 36 -0.01 -19.76 -16.83
CA ALA A 36 0.97 -19.18 -15.92
C ALA A 36 0.49 -17.84 -15.36
N ALA A 37 -0.68 -17.85 -14.74
CA ALA A 37 -1.06 -16.77 -13.86
C ALA A 37 0.04 -16.66 -12.78
N ASP A 38 0.78 -15.56 -12.82
CA ASP A 38 1.98 -15.37 -12.00
C ASP A 38 1.55 -15.17 -10.53
N ARG A 39 1.74 -16.21 -9.73
CA ARG A 39 1.49 -16.14 -8.29
C ARG A 39 2.71 -15.56 -7.61
N ARG A 40 2.54 -14.43 -6.97
CA ARG A 40 3.61 -13.75 -6.22
C ARG A 40 3.16 -13.42 -4.81
N GLU A 41 4.12 -13.43 -3.91
CA GLU A 41 3.96 -12.85 -2.59
C GLU A 41 4.09 -11.33 -2.71
N LEU A 42 3.01 -10.62 -2.45
CA LEU A 42 2.94 -9.15 -2.55
C LEU A 42 2.14 -8.57 -1.39
N ALA A 43 2.47 -7.34 -1.03
CA ALA A 43 1.54 -6.49 -0.31
C ALA A 43 0.56 -5.85 -1.29
N VAL A 44 -0.70 -5.80 -0.90
CA VAL A 44 -1.78 -5.10 -1.59
C VAL A 44 -2.33 -4.04 -0.65
N GLY A 45 -2.47 -2.82 -1.11
CA GLY A 45 -3.04 -1.74 -0.33
C GLY A 45 -4.11 -0.96 -1.10
N PHE A 46 -5.07 -0.45 -0.34
CA PHE A 46 -6.06 0.52 -0.80
C PHE A 46 -5.91 1.79 0.01
N ALA A 47 -5.98 2.93 -0.67
CA ALA A 47 -6.20 4.24 -0.05
C ALA A 47 -7.51 4.82 -0.57
N ASP A 48 -8.31 5.41 0.30
CA ASP A 48 -9.69 5.83 0.04
C ASP A 48 -9.98 7.18 0.71
N LEU A 49 -10.65 8.08 0.00
CA LEU A 49 -11.03 9.40 0.49
C LEU A 49 -12.24 9.29 1.44
N VAL A 50 -12.07 9.76 2.66
CA VAL A 50 -13.14 9.68 3.66
C VAL A 50 -14.22 10.73 3.38
N GLY A 51 -15.46 10.27 3.24
CA GLY A 51 -16.60 11.16 3.03
C GLY A 51 -16.79 11.66 1.60
N TYR A 52 -16.06 11.10 0.62
CA TYR A 52 -16.14 11.47 -0.79
C TYR A 52 -17.58 11.49 -1.34
N THR A 53 -18.39 10.49 -1.03
CA THR A 53 -19.80 10.43 -1.48
C THR A 53 -20.64 11.65 -1.01
N SER A 54 -20.35 12.18 0.16
CA SER A 54 -21.02 13.38 0.68
C SER A 54 -20.45 14.64 0.02
N LEU A 55 -19.13 14.67 -0.14
CA LEU A 55 -18.41 15.78 -0.75
C LEU A 55 -18.82 15.95 -2.22
N SER A 56 -18.89 14.88 -2.98
CA SER A 56 -19.24 14.86 -4.40
C SER A 56 -20.66 15.39 -4.70
N ARG A 57 -21.56 15.39 -3.71
CA ARG A 57 -22.90 15.98 -3.84
C ARG A 57 -22.91 17.50 -3.70
N GLY A 58 -21.90 18.07 -3.03
CA GLY A 58 -21.79 19.50 -2.75
C GLY A 58 -20.83 20.25 -3.68
N MET A 59 -19.92 19.55 -4.35
CA MET A 59 -18.91 20.12 -5.23
C MET A 59 -19.37 20.18 -6.68
N GLY A 60 -18.91 21.18 -7.41
CA GLY A 60 -19.09 21.25 -8.86
C GLY A 60 -18.27 20.17 -9.57
N GLY A 61 -18.79 19.60 -10.68
CA GLY A 61 -18.13 18.49 -11.38
C GLY A 61 -16.69 18.79 -11.82
N ARG A 62 -16.36 20.04 -12.15
CA ARG A 62 -14.99 20.47 -12.50
C ARG A 62 -14.05 20.45 -11.29
N GLU A 63 -14.52 20.94 -10.17
CA GLU A 63 -13.78 21.01 -8.91
C GLU A 63 -13.51 19.59 -8.38
N LEU A 64 -14.53 18.73 -8.42
CA LEU A 64 -14.41 17.32 -8.05
C LEU A 64 -13.41 16.59 -8.96
N GLY A 65 -13.47 16.82 -10.28
CA GLY A 65 -12.52 16.25 -11.23
C GLY A 65 -11.08 16.66 -10.94
N ALA A 66 -10.83 17.94 -10.70
CA ALA A 66 -9.50 18.46 -10.37
C ALA A 66 -8.97 17.86 -9.06
N MET A 67 -9.80 17.70 -8.03
CA MET A 67 -9.42 17.08 -6.77
C MET A 67 -9.03 15.61 -6.95
N VAL A 68 -9.76 14.85 -7.77
CA VAL A 68 -9.45 13.44 -8.07
C VAL A 68 -8.15 13.34 -8.86
N GLU A 69 -7.95 14.19 -9.88
CA GLU A 69 -6.70 14.23 -10.66
C GLU A 69 -5.50 14.56 -9.78
N ASP A 70 -5.61 15.54 -8.87
CA ASP A 70 -4.58 15.88 -7.88
C ASP A 70 -4.26 14.69 -6.96
N PHE A 71 -5.30 14.00 -6.48
CA PHE A 71 -5.12 12.82 -5.64
C PHE A 71 -4.42 11.69 -6.38
N GLU A 72 -4.86 11.36 -7.60
CA GLU A 72 -4.25 10.31 -8.42
C GLU A 72 -2.79 10.60 -8.73
N GLY A 73 -2.46 11.85 -9.10
CA GLY A 73 -1.08 12.28 -9.37
C GLY A 73 -0.19 12.15 -8.14
N LEU A 74 -0.62 12.71 -7.00
CA LEU A 74 0.12 12.61 -5.75
C LEU A 74 0.29 11.17 -5.29
N ALA A 75 -0.77 10.37 -5.38
CA ALA A 75 -0.72 8.97 -4.98
C ALA A 75 0.25 8.16 -5.86
N ALA A 76 0.25 8.40 -7.18
CA ALA A 76 1.19 7.76 -8.09
C ALA A 76 2.64 8.08 -7.73
N ASP A 77 2.94 9.34 -7.39
CA ASP A 77 4.27 9.80 -6.99
C ASP A 77 4.74 9.15 -5.67
N VAL A 78 3.88 9.09 -4.66
CA VAL A 78 4.19 8.44 -3.37
C VAL A 78 4.43 6.95 -3.58
N ILE A 79 3.56 6.27 -4.32
CA ILE A 79 3.66 4.84 -4.61
C ILE A 79 4.95 4.52 -5.38
N ALA A 80 5.27 5.32 -6.40
CA ALA A 80 6.50 5.12 -7.20
C ALA A 80 7.77 5.35 -6.38
N ARG A 81 7.79 6.38 -5.52
CA ARG A 81 8.92 6.69 -4.61
C ARG A 81 9.28 5.51 -3.72
N HIS A 82 8.30 4.75 -3.27
CA HIS A 82 8.48 3.56 -2.44
C HIS A 82 8.40 2.26 -3.25
N ARG A 83 8.79 2.28 -4.53
CA ARG A 83 8.88 1.08 -5.39
C ARG A 83 7.59 0.26 -5.47
N GLY A 84 6.47 0.90 -5.21
CA GLY A 84 5.15 0.32 -5.41
C GLY A 84 4.68 0.47 -6.86
N ARG A 85 3.55 -0.13 -7.14
CA ARG A 85 2.87 -0.03 -8.43
C ARG A 85 1.39 0.31 -8.21
N VAL A 86 0.91 1.32 -8.88
CA VAL A 86 -0.52 1.56 -9.04
C VAL A 86 -1.10 0.44 -9.90
N VAL A 87 -2.13 -0.23 -9.40
CA VAL A 87 -2.88 -1.25 -10.15
C VAL A 87 -4.01 -0.58 -10.91
N LYS A 88 -4.84 0.16 -10.21
CA LYS A 88 -5.96 0.93 -10.78
C LYS A 88 -6.53 1.90 -9.75
N THR A 89 -7.28 2.88 -10.23
CA THR A 89 -8.19 3.67 -9.43
C THR A 89 -9.54 2.96 -9.29
N VAL A 90 -10.19 3.09 -8.15
CA VAL A 90 -11.48 2.45 -7.84
C VAL A 90 -12.38 3.48 -7.18
N GLY A 91 -13.16 4.19 -7.99
CA GLY A 91 -13.96 5.32 -7.51
C GLY A 91 -13.08 6.46 -6.98
N ASP A 92 -13.18 6.74 -5.71
CA ASP A 92 -12.41 7.74 -4.96
C ASP A 92 -11.17 7.16 -4.26
N GLY A 93 -10.78 5.96 -4.61
CA GLY A 93 -9.65 5.26 -4.03
C GLY A 93 -8.65 4.76 -5.06
N ILE A 94 -7.48 4.36 -4.57
CA ILE A 94 -6.41 3.78 -5.37
C ILE A 94 -5.99 2.41 -4.83
N LEU A 95 -5.86 1.46 -5.72
CA LEU A 95 -5.31 0.13 -5.45
C LEU A 95 -3.85 0.10 -5.86
N TYR A 96 -2.98 -0.28 -4.95
CA TYR A 96 -1.54 -0.42 -5.21
C TYR A 96 -0.99 -1.76 -4.72
N THR A 97 0.18 -2.12 -5.22
CA THR A 97 0.96 -3.28 -4.77
C THR A 97 2.40 -2.88 -4.50
N ALA A 98 3.04 -3.60 -3.58
CA ALA A 98 4.47 -3.52 -3.33
C ALA A 98 5.03 -4.93 -3.04
N VAL A 99 6.29 -5.18 -3.45
CA VAL A 99 6.96 -6.46 -3.19
C VAL A 99 7.39 -6.54 -1.72
N SER A 100 7.91 -5.45 -1.20
CA SER A 100 8.39 -5.36 0.18
C SER A 100 7.26 -4.92 1.13
N ALA A 101 7.18 -5.56 2.29
CA ALA A 101 6.31 -5.14 3.39
C ALA A 101 6.62 -3.71 3.85
N ILE A 102 7.91 -3.35 3.89
CA ILE A 102 8.35 -2.01 4.26
C ILE A 102 7.87 -0.98 3.24
N ASP A 103 8.06 -1.23 1.96
CA ASP A 103 7.61 -0.31 0.90
C ASP A 103 6.09 -0.11 0.96
N ALA A 104 5.32 -1.19 1.18
CA ALA A 104 3.86 -1.09 1.30
C ALA A 104 3.42 -0.22 2.48
N VAL A 105 4.12 -0.33 3.61
CA VAL A 105 3.85 0.46 4.81
C VAL A 105 4.27 1.91 4.64
N GLU A 106 5.42 2.17 4.01
CA GLU A 106 5.86 3.53 3.72
C GLU A 106 4.90 4.24 2.76
N ILE A 107 4.35 3.53 1.76
CA ILE A 107 3.27 4.04 0.92
C ILE A 107 2.04 4.35 1.77
N GLY A 108 1.60 3.38 2.58
CA GLY A 108 0.38 3.50 3.37
C GLY A 108 0.40 4.60 4.43
N LEU A 109 1.57 4.92 4.99
CA LEU A 109 1.77 6.03 5.92
C LEU A 109 2.00 7.35 5.16
N GLY A 110 2.75 7.30 4.07
CA GLY A 110 3.10 8.48 3.28
C GLY A 110 1.91 9.09 2.52
N LEU A 111 0.94 8.28 2.08
CA LEU A 111 -0.23 8.78 1.36
C LEU A 111 -1.08 9.77 2.19
N PRO A 112 -1.52 9.44 3.43
CA PRO A 112 -2.25 10.39 4.25
C PRO A 112 -1.41 11.63 4.63
N GLU A 113 -0.11 11.47 4.85
CA GLU A 113 0.80 12.57 5.20
C GLU A 113 0.95 13.54 4.02
N ALA A 114 1.19 13.03 2.80
CA ALA A 114 1.40 13.83 1.61
C ALA A 114 0.10 14.51 1.12
N TRP A 115 -1.06 13.87 1.34
CA TRP A 115 -2.37 14.39 0.95
C TRP A 115 -2.95 15.40 1.95
N HIS A 116 -2.39 15.47 3.17
CA HIS A 116 -2.94 16.28 4.25
C HIS A 116 -2.99 17.77 3.91
N ALA A 117 -4.21 18.34 3.91
CA ALA A 117 -4.49 19.76 3.85
C ALA A 117 -5.86 20.03 4.50
N GLU A 118 -6.09 21.27 4.97
CA GLU A 118 -7.32 21.63 5.71
C GLU A 118 -8.59 21.54 4.83
N ASP A 119 -8.44 21.78 3.54
CA ASP A 119 -9.51 21.80 2.53
C ASP A 119 -9.70 20.45 1.82
N ARG A 120 -8.91 19.43 2.15
CA ARG A 120 -8.94 18.12 1.51
C ARG A 120 -9.58 17.05 2.39
N PRO A 121 -10.41 16.15 1.82
CA PRO A 121 -10.93 15.02 2.56
C PRO A 121 -9.77 14.12 3.02
N PRO A 122 -9.73 13.68 4.29
CA PRO A 122 -8.64 12.84 4.76
C PRO A 122 -8.67 11.46 4.12
N LEU A 123 -7.51 10.81 4.06
CA LEU A 123 -7.36 9.43 3.58
C LEU A 123 -7.43 8.43 4.72
N ARG A 124 -7.89 7.22 4.39
CA ARG A 124 -7.72 6.00 5.19
C ARG A 124 -7.05 4.94 4.33
N VAL A 125 -6.18 4.15 4.91
CA VAL A 125 -5.41 3.14 4.18
C VAL A 125 -5.53 1.80 4.86
N GLY A 126 -5.68 0.75 4.05
CA GLY A 126 -5.63 -0.64 4.49
C GLY A 126 -4.70 -1.45 3.60
N ALA A 127 -3.86 -2.28 4.19
CA ALA A 127 -2.96 -3.14 3.43
C ALA A 127 -2.88 -4.56 3.99
N ALA A 128 -2.65 -5.53 3.13
CA ALA A 128 -2.50 -6.93 3.50
C ALA A 128 -1.38 -7.58 2.66
N TYR A 129 -0.77 -8.63 3.20
CA TYR A 129 0.34 -9.33 2.54
C TYR A 129 0.02 -10.80 2.31
N GLY A 130 0.36 -11.32 1.13
CA GLY A 130 0.24 -12.75 0.82
C GLY A 130 0.29 -13.06 -0.66
N THR A 131 -0.13 -14.28 -1.00
CA THR A 131 -0.12 -14.75 -2.38
C THR A 131 -1.19 -14.06 -3.22
N VAL A 132 -0.76 -13.38 -4.27
CA VAL A 132 -1.58 -12.64 -5.21
C VAL A 132 -1.41 -13.21 -6.61
N LEU A 133 -2.52 -13.36 -7.32
CA LEU A 133 -2.56 -13.70 -8.71
C LEU A 133 -2.55 -12.40 -9.53
N THR A 134 -1.56 -12.24 -10.40
CA THR A 134 -1.52 -11.12 -11.35
C THR A 134 -1.95 -11.57 -12.73
N HIS A 135 -2.91 -10.88 -13.33
CA HIS A 135 -3.39 -11.16 -14.68
C HIS A 135 -3.78 -9.87 -15.39
N LEU A 136 -3.24 -9.65 -16.59
CA LEU A 136 -3.49 -8.45 -17.42
C LEU A 136 -3.32 -7.10 -16.67
N GLY A 137 -2.35 -7.04 -15.75
CA GLY A 137 -2.10 -5.83 -14.97
C GLY A 137 -2.96 -5.67 -13.72
N ASP A 138 -4.02 -6.45 -13.56
CA ASP A 138 -4.87 -6.48 -12.37
C ASP A 138 -4.39 -7.56 -11.37
N VAL A 139 -4.94 -7.52 -10.16
CA VAL A 139 -4.60 -8.42 -9.06
C VAL A 139 -5.85 -9.10 -8.48
N TYR A 140 -5.74 -10.40 -8.23
CA TYR A 140 -6.84 -11.23 -7.73
C TYR A 140 -6.35 -12.09 -6.58
N SER A 141 -7.00 -11.99 -5.42
CA SER A 141 -6.68 -12.85 -4.28
C SER A 141 -7.59 -12.52 -3.09
N PRO A 142 -7.73 -13.41 -2.11
CA PRO A 142 -8.32 -13.06 -0.81
C PRO A 142 -7.61 -11.89 -0.12
N VAL A 143 -6.29 -11.69 -0.38
CA VAL A 143 -5.49 -10.57 0.15
C VAL A 143 -6.03 -9.23 -0.33
N VAL A 144 -6.47 -9.11 -1.58
CA VAL A 144 -7.09 -7.90 -2.14
C VAL A 144 -8.38 -7.57 -1.37
N ASN A 145 -9.23 -8.56 -1.14
CA ASN A 145 -10.46 -8.38 -0.38
C ASN A 145 -10.17 -7.98 1.06
N LEU A 146 -9.15 -8.58 1.69
CA LEU A 146 -8.73 -8.27 3.05
C LEU A 146 -8.24 -6.82 3.18
N ALA A 147 -7.37 -6.37 2.26
CA ALA A 147 -6.90 -4.98 2.21
C ALA A 147 -8.06 -3.99 2.09
N SER A 148 -9.03 -4.26 1.21
CA SER A 148 -10.24 -3.43 1.07
C SER A 148 -11.08 -3.38 2.38
N ARG A 149 -11.21 -4.50 3.10
CA ARG A 149 -11.92 -4.51 4.39
C ARG A 149 -11.18 -3.72 5.47
N LEU A 150 -9.86 -3.84 5.52
CA LEU A 150 -9.02 -3.05 6.44
C LEU A 150 -9.15 -1.55 6.15
N THR A 151 -9.15 -1.14 4.88
CA THR A 151 -9.38 0.25 4.48
C THR A 151 -10.73 0.75 5.00
N SER A 152 -11.80 -0.02 4.82
CA SER A 152 -13.14 0.36 5.27
C SER A 152 -13.25 0.49 6.79
N LEU A 153 -12.43 -0.23 7.57
CA LEU A 153 -12.35 -0.15 9.03
C LEU A 153 -11.47 1.00 9.51
N GLY A 154 -10.60 1.52 8.64
CA GLY A 154 -9.64 2.57 8.95
C GLY A 154 -10.32 3.89 9.33
N ARG A 155 -9.76 4.56 10.35
CA ARG A 155 -10.10 5.95 10.66
C ARG A 155 -9.32 6.89 9.74
N PRO A 156 -9.79 8.13 9.55
CA PRO A 156 -9.03 9.16 8.85
C PRO A 156 -7.58 9.23 9.33
N GLY A 157 -6.63 9.31 8.39
CA GLY A 157 -5.20 9.42 8.68
C GLY A 157 -4.53 8.13 9.19
N THR A 158 -5.21 6.96 9.12
CA THR A 158 -4.64 5.72 9.68
C THR A 158 -4.31 4.68 8.61
N LEU A 159 -3.26 3.89 8.88
CA LEU A 159 -2.94 2.67 8.17
C LEU A 159 -3.30 1.45 9.02
N LEU A 160 -4.21 0.63 8.53
CA LEU A 160 -4.52 -0.69 9.09
C LEU A 160 -3.91 -1.79 8.23
N VAL A 161 -3.33 -2.79 8.88
CA VAL A 161 -2.73 -3.93 8.17
C VAL A 161 -3.25 -5.25 8.71
N ASP A 162 -3.08 -6.32 7.95
CA ASP A 162 -3.35 -7.68 8.37
C ASP A 162 -2.25 -8.24 9.28
N ARG A 163 -2.48 -9.43 9.83
CA ARG A 163 -1.54 -10.11 10.72
C ARG A 163 -0.21 -10.42 10.04
N GLU A 164 -0.23 -10.82 8.78
CA GLU A 164 0.99 -11.22 8.05
C GLU A 164 1.88 -9.99 7.78
N LEU A 165 1.30 -8.87 7.36
CA LEU A 165 2.05 -7.65 7.19
C LEU A 165 2.57 -7.13 8.53
N ALA A 166 1.77 -7.17 9.60
CA ALA A 166 2.18 -6.81 10.95
C ALA A 166 3.37 -7.65 11.44
N ARG A 167 3.36 -8.97 11.17
CA ARG A 167 4.45 -9.88 11.53
C ARG A 167 5.77 -9.51 10.83
N ARG A 168 5.70 -9.11 9.57
CA ARG A 168 6.89 -8.69 8.78
C ARG A 168 7.49 -7.36 9.25
N LEU A 169 6.78 -6.61 10.06
CA LEU A 169 7.26 -5.35 10.66
C LEU A 169 7.83 -5.53 12.07
N ARG A 170 7.69 -6.71 12.67
CA ARG A 170 8.24 -6.99 14.00
C ARG A 170 9.76 -6.83 13.99
N GLY A 171 10.30 -6.26 15.05
CA GLY A 171 11.73 -5.99 15.17
C GLY A 171 12.22 -4.78 14.35
N LEU A 172 11.33 -4.04 13.68
CA LEU A 172 11.68 -2.79 13.02
C LEU A 172 11.40 -1.60 13.95
N PRO A 173 12.42 -1.00 14.57
CA PRO A 173 12.25 0.02 15.64
C PRO A 173 11.52 1.27 15.14
N ARG A 174 11.57 1.56 13.84
CA ARG A 174 10.89 2.72 13.23
C ARG A 174 9.38 2.65 13.26
N TYR A 175 8.77 1.48 13.48
CA TYR A 175 7.32 1.32 13.49
C TYR A 175 6.80 0.92 14.86
N ARG A 176 5.65 1.50 15.21
CA ARG A 176 4.80 1.03 16.29
C ARG A 176 3.65 0.24 15.66
N VAL A 177 3.59 -1.06 15.95
CA VAL A 177 2.58 -1.98 15.41
C VAL A 177 1.78 -2.53 16.58
N ARG A 178 0.47 -2.27 16.62
CA ARG A 178 -0.39 -2.72 17.71
C ARG A 178 -1.67 -3.37 17.21
N PRO A 179 -2.11 -4.49 17.81
CA PRO A 179 -3.39 -5.10 17.47
C PRO A 179 -4.53 -4.21 17.91
N LEU A 180 -5.58 -4.16 17.11
CA LEU A 180 -6.86 -3.58 17.48
C LEU A 180 -7.83 -4.68 17.90
N ARG A 181 -9.01 -4.28 18.40
CA ARG A 181 -10.08 -5.22 18.73
C ARG A 181 -10.50 -5.99 17.48
N ARG A 182 -10.75 -7.29 17.65
CA ARG A 182 -11.31 -8.15 16.61
C ARG A 182 -12.71 -7.69 16.23
N VAL A 183 -13.03 -7.78 14.96
CA VAL A 183 -14.30 -7.34 14.39
C VAL A 183 -14.79 -8.34 13.35
N SER A 184 -16.10 -8.51 13.27
CA SER A 184 -16.72 -9.24 12.18
C SER A 184 -17.07 -8.28 11.05
N VAL A 185 -16.63 -8.61 9.85
CA VAL A 185 -16.94 -7.88 8.61
C VAL A 185 -17.35 -8.86 7.53
N ARG A 186 -17.98 -8.38 6.47
CA ARG A 186 -18.45 -9.25 5.38
C ARG A 186 -17.32 -10.14 4.86
N GLY A 187 -17.45 -11.46 5.06
CA GLY A 187 -16.49 -12.48 4.62
C GLY A 187 -15.38 -12.79 5.63
N TYR A 188 -15.40 -12.17 6.82
CA TYR A 188 -14.43 -12.43 7.89
C TYR A 188 -15.14 -12.30 9.26
N ASP A 189 -15.30 -13.41 9.98
CA ASP A 189 -16.03 -13.44 11.26
C ASP A 189 -15.18 -12.98 12.43
N ASP A 190 -13.85 -13.02 12.33
CA ASP A 190 -12.92 -12.71 13.43
C ASP A 190 -11.66 -12.01 12.90
N LEU A 191 -11.83 -10.93 12.15
CA LEU A 191 -10.73 -10.14 11.63
C LEU A 191 -10.08 -9.32 12.74
N GLN A 192 -8.79 -9.49 12.96
CA GLN A 192 -7.97 -8.65 13.81
C GLN A 192 -7.16 -7.67 12.98
N PRO A 193 -7.55 -6.38 12.91
CA PRO A 193 -6.74 -5.35 12.29
C PRO A 193 -5.55 -4.98 13.19
N TRP A 194 -4.47 -4.53 12.56
CA TRP A 194 -3.29 -4.00 13.23
C TRP A 194 -3.07 -2.55 12.79
N LEU A 195 -2.94 -1.63 13.75
CA LEU A 195 -2.61 -0.24 13.47
C LEU A 195 -1.09 -0.10 13.37
N VAL A 196 -0.64 0.55 12.28
CA VAL A 196 0.76 0.88 12.07
C VAL A 196 0.94 2.39 12.12
N GLN A 197 1.98 2.83 12.82
CA GLN A 197 2.38 4.24 12.94
C GLN A 197 3.91 4.33 12.87
N ARG A 198 4.46 5.44 12.36
CA ARG A 198 5.89 5.72 12.55
C ARG A 198 6.15 6.07 14.00
N ARG A 199 7.29 5.64 14.51
CA ARG A 199 7.79 6.16 15.78
C ARG A 199 8.47 7.50 15.52
N PRO A 200 8.35 8.48 16.44
CA PRO A 200 9.19 9.66 16.41
C PRO A 200 10.68 9.28 16.42
N PRO A 201 11.58 10.04 15.79
CA PRO A 201 12.99 9.69 15.67
C PRO A 201 13.65 9.30 17.00
N GLY A 202 13.48 10.08 18.08
CA GLY A 202 14.05 9.76 19.39
C GLY A 202 13.50 8.49 20.05
N GLU A 203 12.22 8.15 19.83
CA GLU A 203 11.65 6.88 20.28
C GLU A 203 12.13 5.69 19.45
N ALA A 204 12.46 5.91 18.18
CA ALA A 204 13.01 4.89 17.32
C ALA A 204 14.44 4.52 17.70
N ASP A 205 15.24 5.50 18.08
CA ASP A 205 16.61 5.32 18.54
C ASP A 205 16.65 4.53 19.86
N LEU A 206 15.82 4.91 20.84
CA LEU A 206 15.68 4.18 22.10
C LEU A 206 15.19 2.74 21.90
N ALA A 207 14.29 2.52 20.95
CA ALA A 207 13.79 1.19 20.65
C ALA A 207 14.87 0.34 19.95
N LEU A 208 15.75 0.94 19.16
CA LEU A 208 16.90 0.27 18.56
C LEU A 208 17.93 -0.12 19.62
N GLU A 209 18.28 0.79 20.52
CA GLU A 209 19.19 0.53 21.65
C GLU A 209 18.67 -0.63 22.50
N SER A 210 17.41 -0.58 22.92
CA SER A 210 16.79 -1.67 23.70
C SER A 210 16.81 -3.02 22.98
N MET A 211 16.65 -3.04 21.67
CA MET A 211 16.68 -4.27 20.88
C MET A 211 18.11 -4.81 20.75
N LEU A 212 19.11 -3.94 20.64
CA LEU A 212 20.52 -4.32 20.59
C LEU A 212 21.00 -4.87 21.94
N ASP A 213 20.55 -4.28 23.05
CA ASP A 213 20.83 -4.77 24.40
C ASP A 213 20.22 -6.17 24.61
N GLU A 214 18.96 -6.38 24.22
CA GLU A 214 18.27 -7.67 24.33
C GLU A 214 18.98 -8.76 23.48
N MET A 215 19.46 -8.41 22.27
CA MET A 215 20.24 -9.33 21.42
C MET A 215 21.63 -9.64 21.99
N ALA A 216 22.24 -8.69 22.69
CA ALA A 216 23.54 -8.89 23.31
C ALA A 216 23.44 -9.84 24.53
N ASP A 217 22.37 -9.70 25.31
CA ASP A 217 22.10 -10.56 26.46
C ASP A 217 21.82 -12.01 26.02
N ASP A 218 21.02 -12.22 24.96
CA ASP A 218 20.75 -13.56 24.38
C ASP A 218 22.05 -14.26 23.90
N VAL A 219 23.00 -13.52 23.32
CA VAL A 219 24.28 -14.08 22.85
C VAL A 219 25.17 -14.48 24.03
N LEU A 220 25.14 -13.72 25.13
CA LEU A 220 25.95 -14.03 26.32
C LEU A 220 25.40 -15.22 27.09
N GLU A 221 24.09 -15.44 27.12
CA GLU A 221 23.48 -16.63 27.76
C GLU A 221 23.76 -17.91 26.98
N ASP A 222 23.85 -17.89 25.64
CA ASP A 222 24.19 -19.05 24.82
C ASP A 222 25.67 -19.45 24.98
N ASP A 223 26.61 -18.50 25.13
CA ASP A 223 28.05 -18.79 25.36
C ASP A 223 28.31 -19.42 26.76
N ASP A 224 27.52 -19.06 27.77
CA ASP A 224 27.62 -19.66 29.10
C ASP A 224 27.12 -21.12 29.15
N LEU A 225 26.14 -21.48 28.29
CA LEU A 225 25.63 -22.86 28.20
C LEU A 225 26.60 -23.83 27.48
N GLU A 226 27.42 -23.37 26.55
CA GLU A 226 28.42 -24.20 25.87
C GLU A 226 29.63 -24.46 26.79
N ASN A 227 30.01 -23.54 27.67
CA ASN A 227 31.11 -23.72 28.61
C ASN A 227 30.82 -24.67 29.76
N ASP A 228 29.57 -24.85 30.15
CA ASP A 228 29.16 -25.81 31.20
C ASP A 228 29.08 -27.26 30.72
N LEU A 229 29.21 -27.52 29.40
CA LEU A 229 29.20 -28.87 28.83
C LEU A 229 30.58 -29.47 28.58
N GLU A 230 31.67 -28.68 28.75
CA GLU A 230 33.09 -29.15 28.61
C GLU A 230 33.83 -29.31 29.95
N GLY A 231 33.15 -29.27 31.10
CA GLY A 231 33.69 -29.38 32.45
C GLY A 231 33.45 -30.82 33.04
#